data_e018325e974d17143d0e2db6ae31c8d0
#
_entry.id   e018325e974d17143d0e2db6ae31c8d0
#
_cell.length_a   1.000
_cell.length_b   1.000
_cell.length_c   1.000
_cell.angle_alpha   90.00
_cell.angle_beta   90.00
_cell.angle_gamma   90.00
#
_symmetry.space_group_name_H-M   'P 1'
#
loop_
_entity.id
_entity.type
_entity.pdbx_description
1 polymer ?
#
loop_
_entity_poly.entity_id
_entity_poly.type
_entity_poly.pdbx_seq_one_letter_code
_entity_poly.pdbx_strand_id
1 'polypeptide(L)'
;EMQRSLVGSEMCIRDRMYEMIEVVNAILPEDRPRYLMGVGTPVNILEGIERGVDMFDCVMPTRNGRNGQLFTAEGVINIRNKKWEDDFSPIDPEGTAFVDTLYTKAYLHHLVTCGEMLAAQIASLHNIAFYLRLVTMAREHIAAGDFRPWKETMVQKLTQRL
;
A
#
# COMPACT_ATOMS: atom_id res chain seq x y z
N GLU A 1 -29.81 6.10 4.01
CA GLU A 1 -29.97 5.23 2.81
C GLU A 1 -28.85 5.43 1.79
N MET A 2 -28.37 6.66 1.53
CA MET A 2 -27.29 6.91 0.57
C MET A 2 -25.92 6.34 0.96
N GLN A 3 -25.58 6.23 2.26
CA GLN A 3 -24.27 5.69 2.69
C GLN A 3 -24.15 4.16 2.52
N ARG A 4 -25.23 3.40 2.61
CA ARG A 4 -25.22 1.95 2.35
C ARG A 4 -25.04 1.62 0.86
N SER A 5 -25.52 2.48 -0.03
CA SER A 5 -25.35 2.34 -1.48
C SER A 5 -23.88 2.56 -1.92
N LEU A 6 -23.12 3.45 -1.23
CA LEU A 6 -21.71 3.74 -1.56
C LEU A 6 -20.74 2.61 -1.15
N VAL A 7 -20.98 1.95 -0.02
CA VAL A 7 -20.15 0.81 0.43
C VAL A 7 -20.30 -0.40 -0.51
N GLY A 8 -21.52 -0.66 -1.00
CA GLY A 8 -21.74 -1.69 -2.01
C GLY A 8 -21.12 -1.35 -3.38
N SER A 9 -21.04 -0.06 -3.73
CA SER A 9 -20.47 0.38 -5.01
C SER A 9 -18.94 0.27 -5.06
N GLU A 10 -18.23 0.50 -3.96
CA GLU A 10 -16.75 0.35 -3.94
C GLU A 10 -16.30 -1.11 -4.09
N MET A 11 -17.03 -2.07 -3.53
CA MET A 11 -16.74 -3.49 -3.70
C MET A 11 -17.07 -3.92 -5.14
N CYS A 12 -18.21 -3.51 -5.69
CA CYS A 12 -18.56 -3.77 -7.08
C CYS A 12 -17.61 -3.10 -8.08
N ILE A 13 -17.06 -1.92 -7.77
CA ILE A 13 -16.08 -1.23 -8.63
C ILE A 13 -14.76 -1.99 -8.63
N ARG A 14 -14.29 -2.50 -7.49
CA ARG A 14 -13.06 -3.29 -7.41
C ARG A 14 -13.16 -4.63 -8.17
N ASP A 15 -14.24 -5.36 -7.96
CA ASP A 15 -14.48 -6.62 -8.65
C ASP A 15 -14.55 -6.40 -10.17
N ARG A 16 -15.25 -5.38 -10.62
CA ARG A 16 -15.32 -4.98 -12.02
C ARG A 16 -13.96 -4.54 -12.58
N MET A 17 -13.13 -3.88 -11.80
CA MET A 17 -11.78 -3.52 -12.22
C MET A 17 -10.93 -4.77 -12.50
N TYR A 18 -10.98 -5.78 -11.64
CA TYR A 18 -10.24 -7.02 -11.82
C TYR A 18 -10.73 -7.82 -13.05
N GLU A 19 -12.04 -7.93 -13.23
CA GLU A 19 -12.64 -8.52 -14.43
C GLU A 19 -12.17 -7.81 -15.71
N MET A 20 -12.17 -6.47 -15.71
CA MET A 20 -11.71 -5.69 -16.86
C MET A 20 -10.22 -5.85 -17.15
N ILE A 21 -9.38 -5.98 -16.11
CA ILE A 21 -7.95 -6.27 -16.28
C ILE A 21 -7.78 -7.62 -16.98
N GLU A 22 -8.51 -8.65 -16.58
CA GLU A 22 -8.43 -9.97 -17.17
C GLU A 22 -8.86 -9.94 -18.65
N VAL A 23 -9.98 -9.27 -18.98
CA VAL A 23 -10.46 -9.11 -20.35
C VAL A 23 -9.44 -8.37 -21.23
N VAL A 24 -8.89 -7.28 -20.74
CA VAL A 24 -7.92 -6.46 -21.48
C VAL A 24 -6.60 -7.23 -21.67
N ASN A 25 -6.12 -7.91 -20.63
CA ASN A 25 -4.87 -8.65 -20.69
C ASN A 25 -4.95 -9.91 -21.57
N ALA A 26 -6.14 -10.44 -21.82
CA ALA A 26 -6.34 -11.50 -22.80
C ALA A 26 -6.15 -11.03 -24.27
N ILE A 27 -6.22 -9.73 -24.51
CA ILE A 27 -6.11 -9.12 -25.85
C ILE A 27 -4.75 -8.46 -26.05
N LEU A 28 -4.15 -7.89 -24.99
CA LEU A 28 -2.87 -7.19 -25.05
C LEU A 28 -1.71 -8.16 -25.33
N PRO A 29 -0.69 -7.73 -26.10
CA PRO A 29 0.51 -8.54 -26.35
C PRO A 29 1.20 -8.97 -25.06
N GLU A 30 1.66 -10.23 -24.99
CA GLU A 30 2.37 -10.78 -23.82
C GLU A 30 3.85 -10.35 -23.77
N ASP A 31 4.41 -9.98 -24.92
CA ASP A 31 5.80 -9.56 -25.10
C ASP A 31 6.04 -8.07 -24.78
N ARG A 32 5.01 -7.37 -24.30
CA ARG A 32 5.09 -5.94 -23.97
C ARG A 32 4.56 -5.63 -22.57
N PRO A 33 5.19 -4.66 -21.86
CA PRO A 33 4.71 -4.25 -20.54
C PRO A 33 3.27 -3.74 -20.55
N ARG A 34 2.47 -4.22 -19.61
CA ARG A 34 1.07 -3.82 -19.42
C ARG A 34 0.98 -2.82 -18.27
N TYR A 35 0.44 -1.65 -18.57
CA TYR A 35 0.39 -0.52 -17.63
C TYR A 35 -1.04 -0.24 -17.17
N LEU A 36 -1.25 -0.25 -15.86
CA LEU A 36 -2.51 0.10 -15.22
C LEU A 36 -2.40 1.47 -14.54
N MET A 37 -3.04 2.47 -15.12
CA MET A 37 -2.98 3.85 -14.65
C MET A 37 -3.86 4.12 -13.43
N GLY A 38 -3.34 4.94 -12.50
CA GLY A 38 -4.10 5.47 -11.37
C GLY A 38 -4.45 4.47 -10.27
N VAL A 39 -3.91 3.27 -10.29
CA VAL A 39 -4.12 2.19 -9.31
C VAL A 39 -2.80 1.89 -8.59
N GLY A 40 -2.73 1.77 -7.31
CA GLY A 40 -3.66 2.02 -6.28
C GLY A 40 -3.22 1.65 -4.88
N THR A 41 -4.05 0.92 -4.18
CA THR A 41 -3.70 0.38 -2.87
C THR A 41 -2.69 -0.76 -2.99
N PRO A 42 -1.90 -1.08 -1.92
CA PRO A 42 -0.99 -2.23 -1.95
C PRO A 42 -1.67 -3.53 -2.39
N VAL A 43 -2.88 -3.77 -1.90
CA VAL A 43 -3.69 -4.93 -2.29
C VAL A 43 -4.02 -4.92 -3.79
N ASN A 44 -4.46 -3.77 -4.33
CA ASN A 44 -4.80 -3.66 -5.75
C ASN A 44 -3.58 -3.89 -6.65
N ILE A 45 -2.39 -3.48 -6.21
CA ILE A 45 -1.13 -3.74 -6.93
C ILE A 45 -0.86 -5.24 -6.99
N LEU A 46 -0.93 -5.95 -5.86
CA LEU A 46 -0.71 -7.40 -5.81
C LEU A 46 -1.74 -8.17 -6.65
N GLU A 47 -3.00 -7.77 -6.59
CA GLU A 47 -4.08 -8.35 -7.41
C GLU A 47 -3.90 -8.06 -8.91
N GLY A 48 -3.40 -6.86 -9.25
CA GLY A 48 -3.07 -6.50 -10.63
C GLY A 48 -1.89 -7.30 -11.18
N ILE A 49 -0.84 -7.49 -10.38
CA ILE A 49 0.32 -8.31 -10.75
C ILE A 49 -0.10 -9.75 -11.04
N GLU A 50 -0.94 -10.36 -10.20
CA GLU A 50 -1.46 -11.72 -10.43
C GLU A 50 -2.18 -11.85 -11.78
N ARG A 51 -2.81 -10.79 -12.23
CA ARG A 51 -3.55 -10.71 -13.50
C ARG A 51 -2.71 -10.25 -14.68
N GLY A 52 -1.39 -10.12 -14.49
CA GLY A 52 -0.45 -9.82 -15.57
C GLY A 52 -0.25 -8.33 -15.84
N VAL A 53 -0.44 -7.46 -14.87
CA VAL A 53 -0.07 -6.04 -14.95
C VAL A 53 1.38 -5.88 -14.49
N ASP A 54 2.18 -5.14 -15.26
CA ASP A 54 3.63 -4.96 -15.04
C ASP A 54 3.97 -3.60 -14.44
N MET A 55 3.16 -2.58 -14.70
CA MET A 55 3.46 -1.19 -14.33
C MET A 55 2.24 -0.50 -13.72
N PHE A 56 2.49 0.32 -12.71
CA PHE A 56 1.47 1.08 -11.99
C PHE A 56 1.94 2.50 -11.71
N ASP A 57 0.99 3.43 -11.60
CA ASP A 57 1.18 4.72 -10.95
C ASP A 57 0.02 5.01 -10.01
N CYS A 58 0.28 5.71 -8.93
CA CYS A 58 -0.79 6.24 -8.08
C CYS A 58 -0.30 7.31 -7.11
N VAL A 59 -1.24 8.12 -6.65
CA VAL A 59 -0.99 9.16 -5.62
C VAL A 59 -1.12 8.61 -4.20
N MET A 60 -1.54 7.36 -4.03
CA MET A 60 -1.91 6.79 -2.73
C MET A 60 -0.78 6.81 -1.70
N PRO A 61 0.49 6.48 -2.03
CA PRO A 61 1.56 6.49 -1.03
C PRO A 61 1.70 7.85 -0.35
N THR A 62 1.84 8.90 -1.14
CA THR A 62 2.05 10.25 -0.62
C THR A 62 0.76 10.88 -0.07
N ARG A 63 -0.38 10.64 -0.71
CA ARG A 63 -1.69 11.15 -0.25
C ARG A 63 -2.04 10.55 1.12
N ASN A 64 -1.93 9.25 1.26
CA ASN A 64 -2.21 8.56 2.52
C ASN A 64 -1.21 8.94 3.60
N GLY A 65 0.09 9.04 3.28
CA GLY A 65 1.11 9.53 4.20
C GLY A 65 0.79 10.91 4.76
N ARG A 66 0.46 11.87 3.92
CA ARG A 66 0.06 13.22 4.37
C ARG A 66 -1.20 13.21 5.26
N ASN A 67 -2.06 12.21 5.11
CA ASN A 67 -3.25 12.02 5.94
C ASN A 67 -2.98 11.18 7.21
N GLY A 68 -1.73 10.77 7.43
CA GLY A 68 -1.32 10.01 8.61
C GLY A 68 -1.54 8.50 8.50
N GLN A 69 -1.79 7.98 7.29
CA GLN A 69 -1.90 6.55 7.05
C GLN A 69 -0.59 5.99 6.51
N LEU A 70 -0.03 5.01 7.23
CA LEU A 70 1.23 4.34 6.88
C LEU A 70 0.96 2.88 6.57
N PHE A 71 1.69 2.34 5.59
CA PHE A 71 1.66 0.92 5.24
C PHE A 71 2.91 0.25 5.78
N THR A 72 2.75 -0.83 6.55
CA THR A 72 3.85 -1.61 7.10
C THR A 72 3.72 -3.08 6.71
N ALA A 73 4.78 -3.86 6.93
CA ALA A 73 4.74 -5.30 6.72
C ALA A 73 3.70 -6.03 7.57
N GLU A 74 3.31 -5.44 8.72
CA GLU A 74 2.35 -6.04 9.66
C GLU A 74 0.91 -5.55 9.44
N GLY A 75 0.73 -4.43 8.72
CA GLY A 75 -0.59 -3.86 8.48
C GLY A 75 -0.60 -2.36 8.27
N VAL A 76 -1.78 -1.76 8.38
CA VAL A 76 -1.98 -0.33 8.15
C VAL A 76 -2.07 0.42 9.48
N ILE A 77 -1.20 1.40 9.65
CA ILE A 77 -1.15 2.30 10.80
C ILE A 77 -1.88 3.60 10.46
N ASN A 78 -2.79 4.04 11.34
CA ASN A 78 -3.19 5.44 11.38
C ASN A 78 -2.43 6.12 12.52
N ILE A 79 -1.39 6.86 12.18
CA ILE A 79 -0.50 7.48 13.16
C ILE A 79 -1.17 8.57 14.00
N ARG A 80 -2.36 9.05 13.60
CA ARG A 80 -3.18 9.99 14.39
C ARG A 80 -3.81 9.36 15.63
N ASN A 81 -3.88 8.02 15.69
CA ASN A 81 -4.48 7.33 16.81
C ASN A 81 -3.64 7.55 18.09
N LYS A 82 -4.32 7.88 19.19
CA LYS A 82 -3.68 8.17 20.48
C LYS A 82 -2.79 7.04 21.00
N LYS A 83 -3.04 5.79 20.65
CA LYS A 83 -2.22 4.65 21.07
C LYS A 83 -0.75 4.73 20.66
N TRP A 84 -0.41 5.59 19.69
CA TRP A 84 0.96 5.78 19.22
C TRP A 84 1.71 6.91 19.97
N GLU A 85 1.03 7.63 20.87
CA GLU A 85 1.58 8.78 21.60
C GLU A 85 2.82 8.40 22.42
N ASP A 86 2.82 7.19 23.00
CA ASP A 86 3.90 6.68 23.85
C ASP A 86 4.63 5.47 23.22
N ASP A 87 4.45 5.22 21.92
CA ASP A 87 5.15 4.14 21.22
C ASP A 87 6.48 4.63 20.65
N PHE A 88 7.55 4.43 21.40
CA PHE A 88 8.92 4.79 21.02
C PHE A 88 9.60 3.74 20.13
N SER A 89 8.87 2.76 19.61
CA SER A 89 9.42 1.84 18.61
C SER A 89 9.58 2.51 17.24
N PRO A 90 10.47 1.99 16.37
CA PRO A 90 10.62 2.46 15.00
C PRO A 90 9.29 2.44 14.23
N ILE A 91 9.16 3.27 13.19
CA ILE A 91 7.95 3.32 12.34
C ILE A 91 7.68 1.95 11.74
N ASP A 92 8.67 1.37 11.09
CA ASP A 92 8.66 0.00 10.58
C ASP A 92 10.05 -0.63 10.74
N PRO A 93 10.23 -1.60 11.66
CA PRO A 93 11.54 -2.25 11.85
C PRO A 93 12.07 -2.96 10.62
N GLU A 94 11.17 -3.40 9.74
CA GLU A 94 11.51 -4.03 8.47
C GLU A 94 11.55 -3.05 7.28
N GLY A 95 11.29 -1.78 7.53
CA GLY A 95 11.27 -0.74 6.51
C GLY A 95 12.64 -0.50 5.87
N THR A 96 12.63 -0.04 4.63
CA THR A 96 13.85 0.18 3.83
C THR A 96 14.25 1.65 3.72
N ALA A 97 13.39 2.57 4.16
CA ALA A 97 13.73 3.98 4.20
C ALA A 97 14.49 4.33 5.48
N PHE A 98 15.41 5.28 5.40
CA PHE A 98 16.13 5.76 6.58
C PHE A 98 15.20 6.32 7.66
N VAL A 99 14.03 6.83 7.27
CA VAL A 99 13.02 7.35 8.19
C VAL A 99 12.40 6.26 9.06
N ASP A 100 12.39 5.01 8.60
CA ASP A 100 11.72 3.90 9.27
C ASP A 100 12.39 3.52 10.59
N THR A 101 13.71 3.69 10.67
CA THR A 101 14.51 3.38 11.85
C THR A 101 14.99 4.63 12.60
N LEU A 102 15.07 5.77 11.93
CA LEU A 102 15.54 7.03 12.53
C LEU A 102 14.46 7.66 13.44
N TYR A 103 13.20 7.54 13.05
CA TYR A 103 12.09 8.15 13.78
C TYR A 103 11.22 7.10 14.45
N THR A 104 10.64 7.47 15.60
CA THR A 104 9.69 6.63 16.34
C THR A 104 8.25 6.97 15.97
N LYS A 105 7.35 6.04 16.24
CA LYS A 105 5.90 6.27 16.06
C LYS A 105 5.41 7.41 16.94
N ALA A 106 5.86 7.48 18.19
CA ALA A 106 5.52 8.58 19.12
C ALA A 106 5.94 9.94 18.55
N TYR A 107 7.15 10.05 18.02
CA TYR A 107 7.62 11.31 17.44
C TYR A 107 6.82 11.69 16.19
N LEU A 108 6.55 10.73 15.30
CA LEU A 108 5.73 10.98 14.11
C LEU A 108 4.29 11.35 14.49
N HIS A 109 3.70 10.69 15.50
CA HIS A 109 2.38 11.05 16.04
C HIS A 109 2.36 12.50 16.53
N HIS A 110 3.38 12.92 17.30
CA HIS A 110 3.53 14.28 17.76
C HIS A 110 3.57 15.28 16.59
N LEU A 111 4.42 15.05 15.60
CA LEU A 111 4.55 15.94 14.44
C LEU A 111 3.23 16.06 13.64
N VAL A 112 2.50 14.95 13.47
CA VAL A 112 1.19 14.94 12.78
C VAL A 112 0.16 15.73 13.59
N THR A 113 0.18 15.60 14.90
CA THR A 113 -0.76 16.30 15.81
C THR A 113 -0.49 17.80 15.84
N CYS A 114 0.78 18.21 15.80
CA CYS A 114 1.19 19.61 15.72
C CYS A 114 1.04 20.22 14.32
N GLY A 115 0.76 19.39 13.29
CA GLY A 115 0.61 19.87 11.92
C GLY A 115 1.93 20.23 11.24
N GLU A 116 3.04 19.65 11.70
CA GLU A 116 4.37 19.92 11.17
C GLU A 116 4.55 19.33 9.75
N MET A 117 5.18 20.10 8.86
CA MET A 117 5.45 19.67 7.48
C MET A 117 6.35 18.43 7.44
N LEU A 118 7.27 18.30 8.39
CA LEU A 118 8.18 17.15 8.52
C LEU A 118 7.41 15.84 8.65
N ALA A 119 6.24 15.84 9.30
CA ALA A 119 5.38 14.65 9.38
C ALA A 119 4.98 14.13 8.01
N ALA A 120 4.54 15.02 7.12
CA ALA A 120 4.14 14.66 5.76
C ALA A 120 5.32 14.14 4.93
N GLN A 121 6.52 14.69 5.14
CA GLN A 121 7.75 14.24 4.48
C GLN A 121 8.13 12.82 4.93
N ILE A 122 8.22 12.58 6.25
CA ILE A 122 8.54 11.27 6.83
C ILE A 122 7.54 10.22 6.33
N ALA A 123 6.23 10.49 6.48
CA ALA A 123 5.19 9.55 6.10
C ALA A 123 5.17 9.26 4.59
N SER A 124 5.47 10.25 3.75
CA SER A 124 5.55 10.05 2.29
C SER A 124 6.75 9.22 1.90
N LEU A 125 7.93 9.47 2.48
CA LEU A 125 9.15 8.70 2.23
C LEU A 125 8.96 7.24 2.66
N HIS A 126 8.42 7.03 3.86
CA HIS A 126 8.08 5.70 4.37
C HIS A 126 7.16 4.95 3.39
N ASN A 127 6.01 5.53 3.03
CA ASN A 127 5.06 4.88 2.16
C ASN A 127 5.62 4.59 0.75
N ILE A 128 6.40 5.50 0.17
CA ILE A 128 7.05 5.27 -1.13
C ILE A 128 8.01 4.08 -1.03
N ALA A 129 8.86 4.05 -0.01
CA ALA A 129 9.79 2.95 0.20
C ALA A 129 9.05 1.61 0.41
N PHE A 130 7.96 1.62 1.17
CA PHE A 130 7.11 0.44 1.35
C PHE A 130 6.58 -0.09 0.01
N TYR A 131 6.03 0.78 -0.84
CA TYR A 131 5.52 0.36 -2.17
C TYR A 131 6.62 -0.19 -3.07
N LEU A 132 7.80 0.42 -3.09
CA LEU A 132 8.94 -0.08 -3.86
C LEU A 132 9.40 -1.45 -3.33
N ARG A 133 9.49 -1.62 -2.01
CA ARG A 133 9.81 -2.91 -1.39
C ARG A 133 8.75 -3.97 -1.76
N LEU A 134 7.47 -3.63 -1.68
CA LEU A 134 6.37 -4.56 -1.98
C LEU A 134 6.47 -5.12 -3.41
N VAL A 135 6.72 -4.27 -4.40
CA VAL A 135 6.86 -4.73 -5.79
C VAL A 135 8.17 -5.48 -6.02
N THR A 136 9.23 -5.15 -5.29
CA THR A 136 10.50 -5.92 -5.33
C THR A 136 10.27 -7.33 -4.80
N MET A 137 9.64 -7.48 -3.63
CA MET A 137 9.29 -8.78 -3.07
C MET A 137 8.36 -9.57 -4.01
N ALA A 138 7.37 -8.91 -4.62
CA ALA A 138 6.50 -9.56 -5.61
C ALA A 138 7.31 -10.14 -6.77
N ARG A 139 8.30 -9.41 -7.31
CA ARG A 139 9.19 -9.90 -8.37
C ARG A 139 10.03 -11.09 -7.94
N GLU A 140 10.56 -11.06 -6.72
CA GLU A 140 11.34 -12.16 -6.14
C GLU A 140 10.50 -13.43 -6.01
N HIS A 141 9.27 -13.32 -5.51
CA HIS A 141 8.34 -14.43 -5.37
C HIS A 141 7.81 -14.96 -6.73
N ILE A 142 7.67 -14.09 -7.74
CA ILE A 142 7.39 -14.53 -9.12
C ILE A 142 8.55 -15.37 -9.64
N ALA A 143 9.78 -14.91 -9.47
CA ALA A 143 10.98 -15.62 -9.91
C ALA A 143 11.18 -16.96 -9.18
N ALA A 144 10.80 -17.01 -7.90
CA ALA A 144 10.83 -18.22 -7.07
C ALA A 144 9.67 -19.20 -7.37
N GLY A 145 8.61 -18.75 -8.05
CA GLY A 145 7.42 -19.55 -8.37
C GLY A 145 6.42 -19.71 -7.22
N ASP A 146 6.54 -18.91 -6.17
CA ASP A 146 5.68 -18.97 -4.95
C ASP A 146 4.88 -17.68 -4.70
N PHE A 147 4.70 -16.85 -5.74
CA PHE A 147 4.02 -15.56 -5.64
C PHE A 147 2.61 -15.66 -5.04
N ARG A 148 1.80 -16.65 -5.46
CA ARG A 148 0.40 -16.75 -5.05
C ARG A 148 0.24 -17.00 -3.53
N PRO A 149 0.87 -17.99 -2.90
CA PRO A 149 0.78 -18.19 -1.45
C PRO A 149 1.37 -17.02 -0.65
N TRP A 150 2.45 -16.41 -1.13
CA TRP A 150 3.00 -15.19 -0.52
C TRP A 150 2.01 -14.02 -0.61
N LYS A 151 1.41 -13.78 -1.79
CA LYS A 151 0.41 -12.73 -2.00
C LYS A 151 -0.76 -12.87 -1.05
N GLU A 152 -1.33 -14.07 -0.90
CA GLU A 152 -2.46 -14.32 0.00
C GLU A 152 -2.12 -13.93 1.44
N THR A 153 -0.95 -14.31 1.93
CA THR A 153 -0.46 -13.94 3.26
C THR A 153 -0.28 -12.42 3.39
N MET A 154 0.31 -11.79 2.38
CA MET A 154 0.55 -10.34 2.37
C MET A 154 -0.76 -9.54 2.32
N VAL A 155 -1.74 -9.96 1.52
CA VAL A 155 -3.06 -9.31 1.44
C VAL A 155 -3.78 -9.37 2.78
N GLN A 156 -3.70 -10.49 3.51
CA GLN A 156 -4.27 -10.59 4.86
C GLN A 156 -3.66 -9.56 5.80
N LYS A 157 -2.34 -9.42 5.82
CA LYS A 157 -1.64 -8.40 6.63
C LYS A 157 -2.03 -6.99 6.21
N LEU A 158 -2.01 -6.68 4.92
CA LEU A 158 -2.30 -5.34 4.38
C LEU A 158 -3.76 -4.89 4.57
N THR A 159 -4.67 -5.79 4.91
CA THR A 159 -6.06 -5.47 5.26
C THR A 159 -6.25 -5.23 6.76
N GLN A 160 -5.28 -5.60 7.59
CA GLN A 160 -5.34 -5.36 9.04
C GLN A 160 -5.08 -3.87 9.35
N ARG A 161 -5.84 -3.36 10.30
CA ARG A 161 -5.61 -2.04 10.90
C ARG A 161 -4.99 -2.22 12.28
N LEU A 162 -3.76 -1.80 12.40
CA LEU A 162 -3.00 -1.82 13.64
C LEU A 162 -3.38 -0.65 14.54
#